data_88c09da52447677a034ac8be8b47d1bc
#
_entry.id   88c09da52447677a034ac8be8b47d1bc
#
_cell.length_a   1.000
_cell.length_b   1.000
_cell.length_c   1.000
_cell.angle_alpha   90.00
_cell.angle_beta   90.00
_cell.angle_gamma   90.00
#
_symmetry.space_group_name_H-M   'P 1'
#
loop_
_entity.id
_entity.type
_entity.pdbx_description
1 polymer ?
#
loop_
_entity_poly.entity_id
_entity_poly.type
_entity_poly.pdbx_seq_one_letter_code
_entity_poly.pdbx_strand_id
1 'polypeptide(L)'
;MIEDLIETGQYKEALQYLNDMDNEQVRYQRLVCSYGLKEIQQAKREGMKTKVLAGETYYDVVAIYVSILKDLEEFEEAINIIVEELSMPYIPYQYETVFNAAYDELLLAKQEASFDGVTQKVFNEEDIENILTKKDTNEDLLYMAIEQMEGMNIRRMIVPIRQFIRDNDQPDFAKSLLIELMIDQEIDEEMVLVKNG
;
A
#
# COMPACT_ATOMS: atom_id res chain seq x y z
N MET A 1 -20.00 19.37 18.31
CA MET A 1 -20.46 20.45 17.38
C MET A 1 -19.69 20.43 16.05
N ILE A 2 -18.37 20.66 16.00
CA ILE A 2 -17.62 20.59 14.72
C ILE A 2 -17.56 19.13 14.22
N GLU A 3 -17.29 18.19 15.09
CA GLU A 3 -17.25 16.75 14.77
C GLU A 3 -18.62 16.28 14.24
N ASP A 4 -19.72 16.69 14.87
CA ASP A 4 -21.07 16.35 14.41
C ASP A 4 -21.36 16.88 12.99
N LEU A 5 -20.86 18.08 12.67
CA LEU A 5 -20.97 18.67 11.32
C LEU A 5 -20.18 17.84 10.30
N ILE A 6 -18.97 17.39 10.66
CA ILE A 6 -18.13 16.56 9.81
C ILE A 6 -18.78 15.20 9.59
N GLU A 7 -19.26 14.54 10.66
CA GLU A 7 -19.92 13.24 10.59
C GLU A 7 -21.21 13.27 9.76
N THR A 8 -21.92 14.40 9.79
CA THR A 8 -23.16 14.60 9.00
C THR A 8 -22.91 15.15 7.59
N GLY A 9 -21.65 15.32 7.19
CA GLY A 9 -21.26 15.79 5.86
C GLY A 9 -21.48 17.30 5.63
N GLN A 10 -21.68 18.07 6.69
CA GLN A 10 -21.87 19.53 6.63
C GLN A 10 -20.51 20.27 6.58
N TYR A 11 -19.64 19.84 5.65
CA TYR A 11 -18.24 20.27 5.57
C TYR A 11 -18.06 21.77 5.40
N LYS A 12 -18.92 22.44 4.62
CA LYS A 12 -18.83 23.91 4.43
C LYS A 12 -19.05 24.68 5.72
N GLU A 13 -20.02 24.22 6.52
CA GLU A 13 -20.32 24.84 7.80
C GLU A 13 -19.20 24.54 8.81
N ALA A 14 -18.70 23.32 8.87
CA ALA A 14 -17.55 22.96 9.69
C ALA A 14 -16.33 23.85 9.39
N LEU A 15 -16.00 24.09 8.11
CA LEU A 15 -14.88 24.95 7.71
C LEU A 15 -15.02 26.38 8.21
N GLN A 16 -16.23 26.94 8.31
CA GLN A 16 -16.42 28.29 8.86
C GLN A 16 -15.99 28.39 10.32
N TYR A 17 -16.25 27.34 11.11
CA TYR A 17 -15.80 27.30 12.51
C TYR A 17 -14.32 27.03 12.66
N LEU A 18 -13.68 26.37 11.69
CA LEU A 18 -12.28 26.01 11.72
C LEU A 18 -11.34 27.13 11.24
N ASN A 19 -11.85 28.15 10.56
CA ASN A 19 -11.03 29.18 9.87
C ASN A 19 -10.08 29.95 10.79
N ASP A 20 -10.53 30.27 12.00
CA ASP A 20 -9.77 31.11 12.95
C ASP A 20 -8.93 30.28 13.95
N MET A 21 -8.88 28.97 13.76
CA MET A 21 -8.17 28.06 14.66
C MET A 21 -6.98 27.43 13.91
N ASP A 22 -5.86 27.20 14.60
CA ASP A 22 -4.70 26.50 14.04
C ASP A 22 -4.03 25.63 15.09
N ASN A 23 -4.33 24.33 15.03
CA ASN A 23 -3.63 23.27 15.74
C ASN A 23 -3.68 21.99 14.89
N GLU A 24 -3.03 20.93 15.32
CA GLU A 24 -2.97 19.66 14.59
C GLU A 24 -4.36 19.11 14.25
N GLN A 25 -5.25 19.00 15.24
CA GLN A 25 -6.60 18.50 15.04
C GLN A 25 -7.41 19.34 14.05
N VAL A 26 -7.28 20.66 14.10
CA VAL A 26 -7.94 21.58 13.17
C VAL A 26 -7.44 21.38 11.74
N ARG A 27 -6.12 21.21 11.54
CA ARG A 27 -5.57 20.95 10.20
C ARG A 27 -6.10 19.64 9.63
N TYR A 28 -6.14 18.59 10.44
CA TYR A 28 -6.74 17.30 10.07
C TYR A 28 -8.23 17.47 9.69
N GLN A 29 -9.02 18.14 10.52
CA GLN A 29 -10.44 18.36 10.25
C GLN A 29 -10.68 19.19 8.98
N ARG A 30 -9.84 20.20 8.69
CA ARG A 30 -9.90 20.95 7.42
C ARG A 30 -9.61 20.05 6.23
N LEU A 31 -8.61 19.18 6.33
CA LEU A 31 -8.27 18.21 5.30
C LEU A 31 -9.46 17.28 5.02
N VAL A 32 -10.09 16.72 6.06
CA VAL A 32 -11.31 15.90 5.94
C VAL A 32 -12.42 16.67 5.23
N CYS A 33 -12.67 17.92 5.63
CA CYS A 33 -13.70 18.76 5.02
C CYS A 33 -13.41 19.06 3.54
N SER A 34 -12.19 19.46 3.19
CA SER A 34 -11.80 19.75 1.80
C SER A 34 -11.93 18.51 0.91
N TYR A 35 -11.53 17.34 1.43
CA TYR A 35 -11.71 16.07 0.74
C TYR A 35 -13.20 15.69 0.60
N GLY A 36 -13.98 15.83 1.66
CA GLY A 36 -15.42 15.60 1.64
C GLY A 36 -16.21 16.50 0.69
N LEU A 37 -15.75 17.72 0.47
CA LEU A 37 -16.29 18.66 -0.53
C LEU A 37 -15.87 18.34 -1.97
N LYS A 38 -15.03 17.31 -2.16
CA LYS A 38 -14.47 16.95 -3.47
C LYS A 38 -13.59 18.05 -4.10
N GLU A 39 -13.04 18.93 -3.26
CA GLU A 39 -12.03 19.91 -3.66
C GLU A 39 -10.65 19.25 -3.71
N ILE A 40 -10.51 18.18 -4.54
CA ILE A 40 -9.42 17.21 -4.49
C ILE A 40 -8.03 17.86 -4.62
N GLN A 41 -7.87 18.82 -5.53
CA GLN A 41 -6.59 19.53 -5.70
C GLN A 41 -6.22 20.41 -4.49
N GLN A 42 -7.21 20.99 -3.84
CA GLN A 42 -6.99 21.73 -2.59
C GLN A 42 -6.66 20.77 -1.45
N ALA A 43 -7.42 19.67 -1.33
CA ALA A 43 -7.18 18.63 -0.35
C ALA A 43 -5.76 18.03 -0.48
N LYS A 44 -5.26 17.83 -1.71
CA LYS A 44 -3.86 17.40 -1.93
C LYS A 44 -2.85 18.39 -1.34
N ARG A 45 -3.00 19.68 -1.64
CA ARG A 45 -2.08 20.72 -1.10
C ARG A 45 -2.13 20.82 0.42
N GLU A 46 -3.31 20.69 0.99
CA GLU A 46 -3.51 20.71 2.45
C GLU A 46 -2.96 19.43 3.09
N GLY A 47 -3.22 18.28 2.49
CA GLY A 47 -2.76 16.97 2.96
C GLY A 47 -1.24 16.89 3.04
N MET A 48 -0.54 17.34 2.00
CA MET A 48 0.93 17.39 1.99
C MET A 48 1.48 18.22 3.16
N LYS A 49 0.91 19.40 3.42
CA LYS A 49 1.33 20.26 4.52
C LYS A 49 0.99 19.67 5.89
N THR A 50 -0.20 19.10 5.99
CA THR A 50 -0.70 18.50 7.24
C THR A 50 0.11 17.27 7.61
N LYS A 51 0.48 16.41 6.64
CA LYS A 51 1.34 15.24 6.87
C LYS A 51 2.67 15.63 7.52
N VAL A 52 3.33 16.69 7.04
CA VAL A 52 4.63 17.16 7.59
C VAL A 52 4.51 17.68 9.02
N LEU A 53 3.36 18.24 9.39
CA LEU A 53 3.12 18.89 10.68
C LEU A 53 2.33 18.01 11.67
N ALA A 54 1.92 16.81 11.25
CA ALA A 54 1.12 15.91 12.06
C ALA A 54 1.98 15.19 13.11
N GLY A 55 1.39 14.94 14.27
CA GLY A 55 1.94 14.16 15.36
C GLY A 55 0.99 13.01 15.71
N GLU A 56 0.03 13.23 16.59
CA GLU A 56 -0.93 12.19 17.00
C GLU A 56 -1.88 11.78 15.85
N THR A 57 -2.21 12.71 14.95
CA THR A 57 -3.09 12.44 13.78
C THR A 57 -2.33 11.94 12.56
N TYR A 58 -1.03 11.67 12.66
CA TYR A 58 -0.16 11.36 11.52
C TYR A 58 -0.73 10.26 10.60
N TYR A 59 -1.04 9.10 11.16
CA TYR A 59 -1.52 7.98 10.37
C TYR A 59 -2.91 8.22 9.74
N ASP A 60 -3.79 8.96 10.43
CA ASP A 60 -5.09 9.37 9.88
C ASP A 60 -4.90 10.31 8.68
N VAL A 61 -3.96 11.25 8.79
CA VAL A 61 -3.60 12.17 7.70
C VAL A 61 -3.02 11.40 6.52
N VAL A 62 -2.12 10.43 6.75
CA VAL A 62 -1.55 9.59 5.70
C VAL A 62 -2.65 8.81 4.99
N ALA A 63 -3.58 8.18 5.71
CA ALA A 63 -4.68 7.42 5.13
C ALA A 63 -5.56 8.28 4.20
N ILE A 64 -5.91 9.50 4.63
CA ILE A 64 -6.69 10.44 3.79
C ILE A 64 -5.86 10.91 2.59
N TYR A 65 -4.57 11.22 2.79
CA TYR A 65 -3.71 11.71 1.72
C TYR A 65 -3.54 10.66 0.61
N VAL A 66 -3.36 9.40 0.98
CA VAL A 66 -3.33 8.27 0.04
C VAL A 66 -4.65 8.15 -0.73
N SER A 67 -5.80 8.31 -0.06
CA SER A 67 -7.11 8.30 -0.73
C SER A 67 -7.25 9.46 -1.73
N ILE A 68 -6.72 10.65 -1.40
CA ILE A 68 -6.69 11.80 -2.31
C ILE A 68 -5.84 11.51 -3.54
N LEU A 69 -4.65 10.93 -3.37
CA LEU A 69 -3.76 10.55 -4.48
C LEU A 69 -4.41 9.49 -5.37
N LYS A 70 -5.11 8.51 -4.78
CA LYS A 70 -5.88 7.51 -5.52
C LYS A 70 -6.96 8.17 -6.38
N ASP A 71 -7.74 9.12 -5.83
CA ASP A 71 -8.78 9.85 -6.57
C ASP A 71 -8.20 10.73 -7.70
N LEU A 72 -6.92 11.09 -7.63
CA LEU A 72 -6.18 11.80 -8.67
C LEU A 72 -5.46 10.87 -9.67
N GLU A 73 -5.59 9.56 -9.51
CA GLU A 73 -4.87 8.54 -10.29
C GLU A 73 -3.33 8.65 -10.17
N GLU A 74 -2.85 9.27 -9.10
CA GLU A 74 -1.42 9.39 -8.80
C GLU A 74 -0.93 8.16 -8.03
N PHE A 75 -1.12 6.98 -8.63
CA PHE A 75 -0.93 5.68 -7.99
C PHE A 75 0.50 5.45 -7.51
N GLU A 76 1.51 5.87 -8.28
CA GLU A 76 2.92 5.68 -7.92
C GLU A 76 3.27 6.43 -6.62
N GLU A 77 2.85 7.69 -6.48
CA GLU A 77 3.10 8.48 -5.27
C GLU A 77 2.38 7.85 -4.06
N ALA A 78 1.12 7.41 -4.25
CA ALA A 78 0.34 6.76 -3.21
C ALA A 78 0.96 5.43 -2.75
N ILE A 79 1.43 4.60 -3.69
CA ILE A 79 2.10 3.33 -3.42
C ILE A 79 3.40 3.55 -2.66
N ASN A 80 4.24 4.49 -3.10
CA ASN A 80 5.51 4.79 -2.41
C ASN A 80 5.29 5.20 -0.95
N ILE A 81 4.28 6.04 -0.69
CA ILE A 81 3.92 6.44 0.68
C ILE A 81 3.51 5.22 1.52
N ILE A 82 2.65 4.36 0.99
CA ILE A 82 2.19 3.17 1.72
C ILE A 82 3.33 2.20 1.99
N VAL A 83 4.22 1.97 1.01
CA VAL A 83 5.39 1.09 1.17
C VAL A 83 6.32 1.64 2.25
N GLU A 84 6.60 2.95 2.23
CA GLU A 84 7.39 3.63 3.25
C GLU A 84 6.80 3.43 4.66
N GLU A 85 5.49 3.67 4.83
CA GLU A 85 4.82 3.50 6.12
C GLU A 85 4.82 2.04 6.60
N LEU A 86 4.55 1.08 5.71
CA LEU A 86 4.54 -0.35 6.03
C LEU A 86 5.95 -0.91 6.33
N SER A 87 7.00 -0.20 5.93
CA SER A 87 8.40 -0.56 6.20
C SER A 87 8.89 -0.07 7.57
N MET A 88 8.11 0.81 8.22
CA MET A 88 8.48 1.33 9.54
C MET A 88 8.43 0.22 10.61
N PRO A 89 9.43 0.14 11.51
CA PRO A 89 9.52 -0.94 12.51
C PRO A 89 8.40 -0.93 13.54
N TYR A 90 7.68 0.17 13.69
CA TYR A 90 6.61 0.35 14.67
C TYR A 90 5.42 1.10 14.06
N ILE A 91 4.59 0.39 13.33
CA ILE A 91 3.28 0.89 12.90
C ILE A 91 2.19 0.33 13.83
N PRO A 92 1.23 1.14 14.32
CA PRO A 92 0.12 0.61 15.10
C PRO A 92 -0.72 -0.37 14.27
N TYR A 93 -1.05 -1.52 14.84
CA TYR A 93 -1.73 -2.64 14.17
C TYR A 93 -2.97 -2.23 13.35
N GLN A 94 -3.76 -1.31 13.88
CA GLN A 94 -4.95 -0.80 13.18
C GLN A 94 -4.60 -0.13 11.84
N TYR A 95 -3.50 0.64 11.79
CA TYR A 95 -3.05 1.31 10.57
C TYR A 95 -2.32 0.36 9.62
N GLU A 96 -1.57 -0.59 10.14
CA GLU A 96 -0.99 -1.66 9.33
C GLU A 96 -2.06 -2.38 8.51
N THR A 97 -3.19 -2.73 9.14
CA THR A 97 -4.33 -3.36 8.44
C THR A 97 -4.92 -2.44 7.36
N VAL A 98 -5.13 -1.16 7.69
CA VAL A 98 -5.67 -0.16 6.76
C VAL A 98 -4.73 0.05 5.57
N PHE A 99 -3.42 0.17 5.82
CA PHE A 99 -2.45 0.44 4.78
C PHE A 99 -2.20 -0.78 3.88
N ASN A 100 -2.21 -2.00 4.41
CA ASN A 100 -2.18 -3.19 3.56
C ASN A 100 -3.41 -3.28 2.64
N ALA A 101 -4.60 -2.97 3.15
CA ALA A 101 -5.81 -2.93 2.33
C ALA A 101 -5.74 -1.82 1.26
N ALA A 102 -5.29 -0.61 1.63
CA ALA A 102 -5.10 0.48 0.69
C ALA A 102 -4.06 0.15 -0.39
N TYR A 103 -3.00 -0.57 -0.03
CA TYR A 103 -1.98 -1.02 -0.98
C TYR A 103 -2.58 -1.96 -2.02
N ASP A 104 -3.34 -2.98 -1.60
CA ASP A 104 -4.03 -3.90 -2.51
C ASP A 104 -4.95 -3.14 -3.47
N GLU A 105 -5.73 -2.18 -2.96
CA GLU A 105 -6.62 -1.36 -3.79
C GLU A 105 -5.88 -0.48 -4.79
N LEU A 106 -4.73 0.10 -4.42
CA LEU A 106 -3.91 0.92 -5.30
C LEU A 106 -3.28 0.10 -6.41
N LEU A 107 -2.76 -1.10 -6.10
CA LEU A 107 -2.21 -2.01 -7.09
C LEU A 107 -3.26 -2.43 -8.11
N LEU A 108 -4.48 -2.77 -7.64
CA LEU A 108 -5.59 -3.11 -8.51
C LEU A 108 -6.00 -1.92 -9.39
N ALA A 109 -6.16 -0.72 -8.82
CA ALA A 109 -6.53 0.48 -9.57
C ALA A 109 -5.49 0.87 -10.62
N LYS A 110 -4.19 0.75 -10.27
CA LYS A 110 -3.07 0.96 -11.21
C LYS A 110 -3.11 -0.03 -12.37
N GLN A 111 -3.36 -1.31 -12.07
CA GLN A 111 -3.48 -2.36 -13.08
C GLN A 111 -4.67 -2.11 -14.00
N GLU A 112 -5.83 -1.74 -13.46
CA GLU A 112 -7.03 -1.41 -14.25
C GLU A 112 -6.79 -0.18 -15.14
N ALA A 113 -6.10 0.85 -14.65
CA ALA A 113 -5.77 2.05 -15.41
C ALA A 113 -4.77 1.78 -16.56
N SER A 114 -3.88 0.78 -16.40
CA SER A 114 -2.90 0.38 -17.42
C SER A 114 -3.39 -0.72 -18.36
N PHE A 115 -4.62 -1.22 -18.18
CA PHE A 115 -5.13 -2.39 -18.89
C PHE A 115 -5.45 -2.11 -20.35
N ASP A 116 -4.60 -2.62 -21.23
CA ASP A 116 -4.73 -2.54 -22.70
C ASP A 116 -5.26 -3.87 -23.32
N GLY A 117 -6.19 -4.53 -22.63
CA GLY A 117 -7.02 -5.61 -23.19
C GLY A 117 -6.37 -6.99 -23.35
N VAL A 118 -5.20 -7.24 -22.77
CA VAL A 118 -4.56 -8.57 -22.81
C VAL A 118 -4.97 -9.40 -21.60
N THR A 119 -5.67 -10.50 -21.82
CA THR A 119 -6.03 -11.50 -20.78
C THR A 119 -4.79 -12.27 -20.35
N GLN A 120 -4.08 -11.84 -19.33
CA GLN A 120 -3.11 -12.67 -18.63
C GLN A 120 -3.83 -13.64 -17.69
N LYS A 121 -3.28 -14.86 -17.53
CA LYS A 121 -3.78 -15.81 -16.55
C LYS A 121 -3.53 -15.24 -15.15
N VAL A 122 -4.59 -14.92 -14.44
CA VAL A 122 -4.51 -14.36 -13.09
C VAL A 122 -4.49 -15.51 -12.09
N PHE A 123 -3.42 -15.59 -11.27
CA PHE A 123 -3.33 -16.47 -10.11
C PHE A 123 -3.87 -15.73 -8.89
N ASN A 124 -4.66 -16.39 -8.05
CA ASN A 124 -4.98 -15.86 -6.73
C ASN A 124 -3.84 -16.17 -5.72
N GLU A 125 -3.89 -15.60 -4.52
CA GLU A 125 -2.86 -15.79 -3.49
C GLU A 125 -2.65 -17.29 -3.17
N GLU A 126 -3.73 -18.07 -3.08
CA GLU A 126 -3.67 -19.50 -2.81
C GLU A 126 -2.98 -20.29 -3.95
N ASP A 127 -3.23 -19.90 -5.20
CA ASP A 127 -2.56 -20.49 -6.37
C ASP A 127 -1.05 -20.24 -6.31
N ILE A 128 -0.64 -19.01 -6.00
CA ILE A 128 0.77 -18.62 -5.88
C ILE A 128 1.44 -19.36 -4.72
N GLU A 129 0.79 -19.40 -3.55
CA GLU A 129 1.29 -20.16 -2.41
C GLU A 129 1.48 -21.64 -2.74
N ASN A 130 0.53 -22.25 -3.44
CA ASN A 130 0.63 -23.61 -3.91
C ASN A 130 1.79 -23.81 -4.92
N ILE A 131 2.03 -22.85 -5.80
CA ILE A 131 3.13 -22.88 -6.78
C ILE A 131 4.48 -22.81 -6.05
N LEU A 132 4.63 -21.91 -5.09
CA LEU A 132 5.87 -21.73 -4.32
C LEU A 132 6.18 -22.90 -3.39
N THR A 133 5.17 -23.62 -2.89
CA THR A 133 5.37 -24.71 -1.90
C THR A 133 5.50 -26.09 -2.52
N LYS A 134 5.12 -26.30 -3.78
CA LYS A 134 5.25 -27.58 -4.48
C LYS A 134 6.68 -27.82 -4.97
N LYS A 135 7.20 -29.03 -4.72
CA LYS A 135 8.56 -29.44 -5.12
C LYS A 135 8.76 -29.68 -6.63
N ASP A 136 7.70 -29.99 -7.36
CA ASP A 136 7.76 -30.32 -8.80
C ASP A 136 6.92 -29.33 -9.63
N THR A 137 7.00 -28.04 -9.31
CA THR A 137 6.29 -27.01 -10.06
C THR A 137 6.97 -26.79 -11.42
N ASN A 138 6.17 -26.72 -12.48
CA ASN A 138 6.64 -26.34 -13.80
C ASN A 138 7.30 -24.95 -13.74
N GLU A 139 8.53 -24.83 -14.26
CA GLU A 139 9.29 -23.58 -14.22
C GLU A 139 8.53 -22.42 -14.88
N ASP A 140 7.83 -22.64 -16.00
CA ASP A 140 7.06 -21.59 -16.67
C ASP A 140 5.94 -21.05 -15.76
N LEU A 141 5.25 -21.93 -15.03
CA LEU A 141 4.23 -21.53 -14.05
C LEU A 141 4.83 -20.76 -12.87
N LEU A 142 6.02 -21.17 -12.42
CA LEU A 142 6.74 -20.50 -11.35
C LEU A 142 7.10 -19.06 -11.75
N TYR A 143 7.69 -18.87 -12.93
CA TYR A 143 8.05 -17.54 -13.40
C TYR A 143 6.84 -16.65 -13.69
N MET A 144 5.76 -17.20 -14.25
CA MET A 144 4.50 -16.47 -14.42
C MET A 144 3.89 -16.02 -13.08
N ALA A 145 3.97 -16.87 -12.05
CA ALA A 145 3.50 -16.52 -10.72
C ALA A 145 4.36 -15.41 -10.10
N ILE A 146 5.70 -15.48 -10.23
CA ILE A 146 6.63 -14.46 -9.73
C ILE A 146 6.40 -13.12 -10.46
N GLU A 147 6.24 -13.13 -11.79
CA GLU A 147 5.93 -11.94 -12.59
C GLU A 147 4.62 -11.28 -12.11
N GLN A 148 3.59 -12.09 -11.84
CA GLN A 148 2.33 -11.56 -11.31
C GLN A 148 2.48 -10.95 -9.91
N MET A 149 3.38 -11.50 -9.07
CA MET A 149 3.64 -10.98 -7.72
C MET A 149 4.22 -9.56 -7.72
N GLU A 150 4.81 -9.06 -8.83
CA GLU A 150 5.24 -7.66 -8.98
C GLU A 150 4.07 -6.67 -8.79
N GLY A 151 2.86 -7.08 -9.20
CA GLY A 151 1.64 -6.29 -9.06
C GLY A 151 0.82 -6.61 -7.80
N MET A 152 1.40 -7.30 -6.80
CA MET A 152 0.67 -7.75 -5.60
C MET A 152 1.39 -7.31 -4.32
N ASN A 153 0.64 -7.14 -3.24
CA ASN A 153 1.22 -6.96 -1.91
C ASN A 153 1.75 -8.30 -1.38
N ILE A 154 3.06 -8.55 -1.55
CA ILE A 154 3.69 -9.82 -1.18
C ILE A 154 3.90 -10.01 0.33
N ARG A 155 3.61 -9.01 1.17
CA ARG A 155 3.73 -9.12 2.64
C ARG A 155 2.89 -10.26 3.21
N ARG A 156 1.73 -10.53 2.61
CA ARG A 156 0.85 -11.63 3.01
C ARG A 156 1.42 -13.01 2.69
N MET A 157 2.29 -13.07 1.68
CA MET A 157 2.92 -14.31 1.21
C MET A 157 4.37 -14.48 1.70
N ILE A 158 4.79 -13.70 2.70
CA ILE A 158 6.18 -13.72 3.18
C ILE A 158 6.62 -15.09 3.71
N VAL A 159 5.70 -15.85 4.30
CA VAL A 159 6.00 -17.18 4.84
C VAL A 159 6.35 -18.19 3.71
N PRO A 160 5.50 -18.40 2.68
CA PRO A 160 5.85 -19.26 1.54
C PRO A 160 7.05 -18.74 0.75
N ILE A 161 7.22 -17.44 0.56
CA ILE A 161 8.40 -16.84 -0.09
C ILE A 161 9.68 -17.22 0.68
N ARG A 162 9.68 -17.04 1.99
CA ARG A 162 10.83 -17.40 2.85
C ARG A 162 11.16 -18.89 2.78
N GLN A 163 10.15 -19.77 2.77
CA GLN A 163 10.33 -21.21 2.62
C GLN A 163 10.96 -21.55 1.28
N PHE A 164 10.48 -20.95 0.19
CA PHE A 164 11.02 -21.13 -1.16
C PHE A 164 12.50 -20.71 -1.25
N ILE A 165 12.86 -19.53 -0.74
CA ILE A 165 14.23 -19.01 -0.79
C ILE A 165 15.22 -19.91 0.00
N ARG A 166 14.77 -20.52 1.10
CA ARG A 166 15.57 -21.43 1.93
C ARG A 166 15.68 -22.85 1.39
N ASP A 167 14.83 -23.24 0.45
CA ASP A 167 14.85 -24.58 -0.13
C ASP A 167 15.96 -24.68 -1.18
N ASN A 168 16.95 -25.55 -0.93
CA ASN A 168 18.09 -25.76 -1.83
C ASN A 168 17.70 -26.35 -3.19
N ASP A 169 16.58 -27.03 -3.27
CA ASP A 169 16.10 -27.68 -4.49
C ASP A 169 15.44 -26.68 -5.47
N GLN A 170 15.17 -25.45 -5.02
CA GLN A 170 14.51 -24.42 -5.83
C GLN A 170 15.51 -23.64 -6.71
N PRO A 171 15.09 -23.17 -7.91
CA PRO A 171 15.98 -22.45 -8.84
C PRO A 171 16.53 -21.16 -8.25
N ASP A 172 17.86 -20.98 -8.32
CA ASP A 172 18.53 -19.79 -7.76
C ASP A 172 18.09 -18.48 -8.44
N PHE A 173 17.72 -18.54 -9.73
CA PHE A 173 17.22 -17.37 -10.43
C PHE A 173 15.84 -16.95 -9.89
N ALA A 174 14.93 -17.88 -9.64
CA ALA A 174 13.64 -17.58 -9.04
C ALA A 174 13.77 -17.01 -7.61
N LYS A 175 14.74 -17.51 -6.81
CA LYS A 175 15.06 -16.95 -5.50
C LYS A 175 15.53 -15.51 -5.62
N SER A 176 16.35 -15.19 -6.62
CA SER A 176 16.85 -13.83 -6.85
C SER A 176 15.73 -12.87 -7.19
N LEU A 177 14.77 -13.26 -8.04
CA LEU A 177 13.59 -12.46 -8.37
C LEU A 177 12.70 -12.19 -7.14
N LEU A 178 12.45 -13.21 -6.31
CA LEU A 178 11.68 -13.03 -5.08
C LEU A 178 12.35 -12.11 -4.08
N ILE A 179 13.69 -12.14 -4.00
CA ILE A 179 14.46 -11.20 -3.16
C ILE A 179 14.36 -9.79 -3.72
N GLU A 180 14.46 -9.62 -5.04
CA GLU A 180 14.28 -8.32 -5.70
C GLU A 180 12.90 -7.73 -5.39
N LEU A 181 11.83 -8.51 -5.53
CA LEU A 181 10.48 -8.10 -5.15
C LEU A 181 10.36 -7.70 -3.67
N MET A 182 11.05 -8.38 -2.78
CA MET A 182 11.06 -8.02 -1.36
C MET A 182 11.77 -6.69 -1.12
N ILE A 183 12.88 -6.45 -1.83
CA ILE A 183 13.62 -5.18 -1.76
C ILE A 183 12.75 -4.04 -2.31
N ASP A 184 12.09 -4.24 -3.45
CA ASP A 184 11.23 -3.22 -4.08
C ASP A 184 10.05 -2.82 -3.20
N GLN A 185 9.54 -3.75 -2.40
CA GLN A 185 8.47 -3.49 -1.44
C GLN A 185 9.00 -3.15 -0.02
N GLU A 186 10.30 -2.88 0.13
CA GLU A 186 10.95 -2.52 1.39
C GLU A 186 10.61 -3.49 2.54
N ILE A 187 10.61 -4.80 2.23
CA ILE A 187 10.39 -5.84 3.23
C ILE A 187 11.73 -6.18 3.87
N ASP A 188 11.92 -5.69 5.11
CA ASP A 188 13.14 -5.96 5.91
C ASP A 188 13.00 -7.30 6.64
N GLU A 189 13.57 -8.36 6.07
CA GLU A 189 13.67 -9.66 6.71
C GLU A 189 15.10 -10.19 6.66
N GLU A 190 15.65 -10.60 7.82
CA GLU A 190 16.90 -11.34 7.86
C GLU A 190 16.77 -12.68 7.17
N MET A 191 17.31 -12.78 5.96
CA MET A 191 17.35 -14.03 5.19
C MET A 191 18.73 -14.63 5.15
N VAL A 192 18.84 -15.89 5.55
CA VAL A 192 20.03 -16.70 5.32
C VAL A 192 19.90 -17.33 3.94
N LEU A 193 20.65 -16.77 2.97
CA LEU A 193 20.80 -17.37 1.64
C LEU A 193 21.74 -18.56 1.75
N VAL A 194 21.22 -19.75 1.53
CA VAL A 194 22.05 -20.95 1.30
C VAL A 194 22.29 -21.05 -0.20
N LYS A 195 23.51 -20.69 -0.66
CA LYS A 195 23.94 -20.96 -2.03
C LYS A 195 24.59 -22.33 -2.09
N ASN A 196 24.12 -23.17 -2.99
CA ASN A 196 24.86 -24.35 -3.40
C ASN A 196 26.07 -23.89 -4.20
N GLY A 197 27.27 -24.16 -3.65
CA GLY A 197 28.55 -23.90 -4.32
C GLY A 197 28.86 -24.93 -5.38
#